data_47609317793f019d543178d6591d84c5
#
_entry.id   47609317793f019d543178d6591d84c5
#
_cell.length_a   1.000
_cell.length_b   1.000
_cell.length_c   1.000
_cell.angle_alpha   90.00
_cell.angle_beta   90.00
_cell.angle_gamma   90.00
#
_symmetry.space_group_name_H-M   'P 1'
#
loop_
_entity.id
_entity.type
_entity.pdbx_description
1 polymer ?
#
loop_
_entity_poly.entity_id
_entity_poly.type
_entity_poly.pdbx_seq_one_letter_code
_entity_poly.pdbx_strand_id
1 'polypeptide(L)'
;MSFFPARTVKRLQISGNFSSYRRNAGYDSKVRETQVTEAASGGYWTGDDAVAQRRTGSSSQADIWRRSHQDAFVPSFLGASARFAWSVMMRILRRLQPVSIILFLAVIAFLGGFFVFSEKVTGMQPPVLSEPAEAIVVLTGGQSRVKAGINLLKEKRGKRLLISGVHPSTNEEALQRATHADKSLFACCIDLDRTALNTVGNAAESERWIRANDYHRVIVVTNNYHIPRSILEMSSRMKDVEFIPYPVVNGEKREQSWVAEGDTLRVLFTEYVKYLGAVVRLGSASFYGNGASHGSDMRE
;
A
#
# COMPACT_ATOMS: atom_id res chain seq x y z
N MET A 1 -9.15 54.60 9.84
CA MET A 1 -7.83 54.96 9.31
C MET A 1 -6.77 54.37 10.22
N SER A 2 -6.17 53.23 9.86
CA SER A 2 -4.93 52.73 10.47
C SER A 2 -4.30 51.75 9.49
N PHE A 3 -3.12 52.10 9.09
CA PHE A 3 -2.28 51.48 8.09
C PHE A 3 -1.73 50.10 8.51
N PHE A 4 -1.81 49.10 7.65
CA PHE A 4 -1.02 47.87 7.71
C PHE A 4 0.23 48.04 6.84
N PRO A 5 1.43 47.68 7.31
CA PRO A 5 2.61 47.61 6.46
C PRO A 5 2.74 46.26 5.77
N ALA A 6 3.06 46.30 4.48
CA ALA A 6 3.38 45.18 3.64
C ALA A 6 4.66 44.46 4.10
N ARG A 7 4.61 43.12 4.25
CA ARG A 7 5.80 42.27 4.45
C ARG A 7 6.40 41.83 3.12
N THR A 8 7.60 42.31 2.90
CA THR A 8 8.50 42.01 1.80
C THR A 8 8.90 40.52 1.85
N VAL A 9 8.57 39.76 0.79
CA VAL A 9 9.06 38.42 0.59
C VAL A 9 10.47 38.48 -0.01
N LYS A 10 11.48 38.10 0.76
CA LYS A 10 12.86 37.88 0.29
C LYS A 10 12.95 36.56 -0.47
N ARG A 11 13.19 36.65 -1.76
CA ARG A 11 13.54 35.54 -2.65
C ARG A 11 14.98 35.11 -2.34
N LEU A 12 15.17 33.94 -1.79
CA LEU A 12 16.50 33.32 -1.64
C LEU A 12 16.89 32.67 -2.95
N GLN A 13 17.89 33.27 -3.59
CA GLN A 13 18.55 32.75 -4.78
C GLN A 13 19.69 31.86 -4.32
N ILE A 14 19.56 30.54 -4.49
CA ILE A 14 20.64 29.60 -4.21
C ILE A 14 21.35 29.35 -5.55
N SER A 15 22.50 29.98 -5.71
CA SER A 15 23.53 29.67 -6.68
C SER A 15 24.37 28.53 -6.09
N GLY A 16 24.25 27.34 -6.66
CA GLY A 16 25.04 26.18 -6.31
C GLY A 16 25.82 25.68 -7.52
N ASN A 17 27.10 26.00 -7.55
CA ASN A 17 28.11 25.47 -8.47
C ASN A 17 28.11 23.94 -8.47
N PHE A 18 27.87 23.34 -9.62
CA PHE A 18 28.13 21.92 -9.87
C PHE A 18 29.37 21.84 -10.76
N SER A 19 30.54 21.70 -10.11
CA SER A 19 31.80 21.41 -10.79
C SER A 19 32.38 20.11 -10.25
N SER A 20 32.79 19.25 -11.18
CA SER A 20 33.77 18.18 -11.06
C SER A 20 33.40 16.91 -10.29
N TYR A 21 32.97 15.90 -11.04
CA TYR A 21 33.54 14.56 -10.88
C TYR A 21 33.62 13.86 -12.25
N ARG A 22 34.75 14.06 -12.94
CA ARG A 22 35.10 13.29 -14.15
C ARG A 22 36.39 12.56 -13.83
N ARG A 23 36.34 11.24 -13.68
CA ARG A 23 37.55 10.40 -13.82
C ARG A 23 37.21 8.98 -14.31
N ASN A 24 37.74 8.70 -15.50
CA ASN A 24 38.31 7.46 -16.04
C ASN A 24 37.39 6.27 -16.31
N ALA A 25 37.05 6.06 -17.56
CA ALA A 25 37.27 4.79 -18.26
C ALA A 25 37.52 5.10 -19.74
N GLY A 26 38.74 4.94 -20.18
CA GLY A 26 39.13 5.06 -21.57
C GLY A 26 38.64 3.85 -22.36
N TYR A 27 38.04 4.09 -23.51
CA TYR A 27 37.89 3.08 -24.56
C TYR A 27 38.30 3.76 -25.88
N ASP A 28 39.46 3.32 -26.39
CA ASP A 28 40.08 3.74 -27.63
C ASP A 28 39.40 2.96 -28.76
N SER A 29 38.68 3.63 -29.67
CA SER A 29 38.19 3.06 -30.90
C SER A 29 38.71 3.90 -32.08
N LYS A 30 39.87 3.49 -32.61
CA LYS A 30 40.36 3.93 -33.93
C LYS A 30 39.46 3.34 -35.02
N VAL A 31 38.55 4.15 -35.54
CA VAL A 31 37.90 3.89 -36.84
C VAL A 31 38.85 4.43 -37.94
N ARG A 32 39.34 3.52 -38.75
CA ARG A 32 40.15 3.82 -39.94
C ARG A 32 39.19 4.02 -41.12
N GLU A 33 39.07 5.25 -41.57
CA GLU A 33 38.45 5.60 -42.85
C GLU A 33 39.36 5.10 -44.00
N THR A 34 38.85 4.23 -44.86
CA THR A 34 39.45 3.91 -46.17
C THR A 34 38.58 4.54 -47.24
N GLN A 35 39.17 5.54 -47.89
CA GLN A 35 38.64 6.15 -49.11
C GLN A 35 38.69 5.13 -50.24
N VAL A 36 37.61 4.95 -50.97
CA VAL A 36 37.56 4.27 -52.25
C VAL A 36 37.48 5.31 -53.36
N THR A 37 38.57 5.41 -54.10
CA THR A 37 38.65 6.22 -55.29
C THR A 37 37.96 5.54 -56.45
N GLU A 38 37.17 6.30 -57.17
CA GLU A 38 36.50 6.03 -58.40
C GLU A 38 37.53 5.90 -59.60
N ALA A 39 37.39 4.84 -60.35
CA ALA A 39 38.02 4.76 -61.67
C ALA A 39 37.02 4.19 -62.70
N ALA A 40 36.56 5.07 -63.54
CA ALA A 40 35.79 4.77 -64.75
C ALA A 40 36.71 4.27 -65.86
N SER A 41 36.41 3.19 -66.53
CA SER A 41 36.79 2.94 -67.92
C SER A 41 35.86 1.92 -68.56
N GLY A 42 35.32 2.31 -69.69
CA GLY A 42 34.33 1.58 -70.44
C GLY A 42 34.90 0.39 -71.23
N GLY A 43 34.01 -0.47 -71.65
CA GLY A 43 34.29 -1.58 -72.57
C GLY A 43 32.98 -2.21 -73.02
N TYR A 44 32.63 -1.89 -74.27
CA TYR A 44 31.55 -2.56 -75.02
C TYR A 44 31.99 -3.95 -75.44
N TRP A 45 31.13 -4.93 -75.20
CA TRP A 45 31.12 -6.22 -75.94
C TRP A 45 29.69 -6.66 -76.22
N THR A 46 29.40 -6.82 -77.50
CA THR A 46 28.27 -7.52 -78.14
C THR A 46 28.60 -8.99 -78.27
N GLY A 47 27.64 -9.88 -78.09
CA GLY A 47 27.77 -11.28 -78.40
C GLY A 47 26.77 -12.19 -77.76
N ASP A 48 25.77 -12.60 -78.52
CA ASP A 48 24.86 -13.67 -78.25
C ASP A 48 25.63 -14.98 -78.05
N ASP A 49 25.29 -15.70 -76.97
CA ASP A 49 25.33 -17.18 -76.99
C ASP A 49 24.51 -17.77 -75.80
N ALA A 50 23.50 -18.51 -76.22
CA ALA A 50 22.65 -19.30 -75.32
C ALA A 50 23.38 -20.54 -74.83
N VAL A 51 23.63 -20.69 -73.54
CA VAL A 51 24.10 -21.95 -72.95
C VAL A 51 23.31 -22.27 -71.72
N ALA A 52 22.82 -23.47 -71.72
CA ALA A 52 22.00 -24.17 -70.75
C ALA A 52 22.36 -23.86 -69.29
N GLN A 53 21.42 -23.33 -68.56
CA GLN A 53 21.52 -23.08 -67.12
C GLN A 53 21.23 -24.37 -66.33
N ARG A 54 22.28 -25.00 -65.87
CA ARG A 54 22.15 -25.99 -64.76
C ARG A 54 21.68 -25.22 -63.52
N ARG A 55 20.49 -25.59 -63.05
CA ARG A 55 20.04 -25.19 -61.70
C ARG A 55 20.90 -25.88 -60.66
N THR A 56 21.97 -25.28 -60.25
CA THR A 56 22.59 -25.58 -58.95
C THR A 56 21.89 -24.72 -57.91
N GLY A 57 21.14 -25.37 -57.04
CA GLY A 57 20.47 -24.70 -55.93
C GLY A 57 21.50 -24.05 -54.99
N SER A 58 21.66 -22.76 -55.12
CA SER A 58 22.37 -21.93 -54.18
C SER A 58 21.44 -21.75 -52.96
N SER A 59 21.56 -22.63 -51.97
CA SER A 59 21.03 -22.30 -50.64
C SER A 59 21.77 -21.07 -50.15
N SER A 60 21.02 -20.00 -49.89
CA SER A 60 21.60 -18.73 -49.47
C SER A 60 22.39 -18.91 -48.17
N GLN A 61 23.53 -18.26 -48.05
CA GLN A 61 24.32 -18.30 -46.79
C GLN A 61 23.46 -17.96 -45.55
N ALA A 62 22.38 -17.21 -45.74
CA ALA A 62 21.40 -16.94 -44.67
C ALA A 62 20.66 -18.18 -44.18
N ASP A 63 20.38 -19.18 -45.05
CA ASP A 63 19.70 -20.42 -44.65
C ASP A 63 20.65 -21.40 -43.96
N ILE A 64 21.92 -21.35 -44.32
CA ILE A 64 22.98 -22.12 -43.63
C ILE A 64 23.20 -21.53 -42.23
N TRP A 65 23.22 -20.20 -42.10
CA TRP A 65 23.39 -19.48 -40.85
C TRP A 65 22.20 -19.72 -39.92
N ARG A 66 20.99 -19.70 -40.44
CA ARG A 66 19.75 -19.92 -39.69
C ARG A 66 19.63 -21.36 -39.18
N ARG A 67 20.05 -22.36 -39.94
CA ARG A 67 20.11 -23.77 -39.47
C ARG A 67 21.19 -23.98 -38.45
N SER A 68 22.38 -23.40 -38.60
CA SER A 68 23.48 -23.59 -37.65
C SER A 68 23.20 -23.00 -36.27
N HIS A 69 22.35 -21.97 -36.19
CA HIS A 69 21.98 -21.38 -34.91
C HIS A 69 20.72 -21.96 -34.26
N GLN A 70 19.92 -22.73 -35.01
CA GLN A 70 18.77 -23.44 -34.39
C GLN A 70 19.19 -24.73 -33.69
N ASP A 71 20.32 -25.36 -34.14
CA ASP A 71 20.81 -26.60 -33.53
C ASP A 71 21.90 -26.38 -32.46
N ALA A 72 22.31 -25.17 -32.25
CA ALA A 72 23.49 -24.84 -31.45
C ALA A 72 23.18 -24.48 -30.01
N PHE A 73 22.45 -25.29 -29.27
CA PHE A 73 22.60 -25.30 -27.80
C PHE A 73 21.94 -26.54 -27.14
N VAL A 74 22.16 -27.69 -27.72
CA VAL A 74 22.01 -28.92 -26.92
C VAL A 74 23.42 -29.48 -26.76
N PRO A 75 24.00 -29.50 -25.56
CA PRO A 75 25.32 -30.07 -25.35
C PRO A 75 25.28 -31.55 -25.73
N SER A 76 25.95 -31.90 -26.81
CA SER A 76 26.00 -33.24 -27.40
C SER A 76 26.63 -34.34 -26.49
N PHE A 77 27.09 -33.92 -25.31
CA PHE A 77 27.78 -34.79 -24.34
C PHE A 77 26.84 -35.42 -23.31
N LEU A 78 25.57 -35.00 -23.25
CA LEU A 78 24.63 -35.56 -22.30
C LEU A 78 24.01 -36.83 -22.91
N GLY A 79 24.22 -37.98 -22.27
CA GLY A 79 23.56 -39.23 -22.62
C GLY A 79 22.03 -39.11 -22.65
N ALA A 80 21.34 -40.10 -23.24
CA ALA A 80 19.86 -40.04 -23.37
C ALA A 80 19.12 -39.76 -22.06
N SER A 81 19.63 -40.23 -20.93
CA SER A 81 19.12 -39.98 -19.59
C SER A 81 19.20 -38.50 -19.17
N ALA A 82 20.30 -37.82 -19.51
CA ALA A 82 20.47 -36.42 -19.19
C ALA A 82 19.58 -35.51 -20.06
N ARG A 83 19.35 -35.83 -21.32
CA ARG A 83 18.40 -35.13 -22.19
C ARG A 83 16.94 -35.28 -21.72
N PHE A 84 16.60 -36.47 -21.23
CA PHE A 84 15.28 -36.71 -20.63
C PHE A 84 15.10 -35.89 -19.36
N ALA A 85 16.09 -35.93 -18.44
CA ALA A 85 16.08 -35.13 -17.22
C ALA A 85 15.97 -33.60 -17.51
N TRP A 86 16.74 -33.12 -18.51
CA TRP A 86 16.67 -31.71 -18.96
C TRP A 86 15.27 -31.33 -19.49
N SER A 87 14.66 -32.23 -20.31
CA SER A 87 13.32 -31.97 -20.86
C SER A 87 12.22 -31.97 -19.79
N VAL A 88 12.36 -32.81 -18.75
CA VAL A 88 11.45 -32.84 -17.60
C VAL A 88 11.64 -31.59 -16.76
N MET A 89 12.87 -31.20 -16.46
CA MET A 89 13.19 -29.98 -15.71
C MET A 89 12.64 -28.72 -16.41
N MET A 90 12.83 -28.64 -17.75
CA MET A 90 12.30 -27.49 -18.52
C MET A 90 10.77 -27.45 -18.56
N ARG A 91 10.09 -28.60 -18.55
CA ARG A 91 8.63 -28.68 -18.43
C ARG A 91 8.15 -28.23 -17.06
N ILE A 92 8.85 -28.61 -16.00
CA ILE A 92 8.55 -28.18 -14.63
C ILE A 92 8.76 -26.66 -14.51
N LEU A 93 9.89 -26.13 -14.98
CA LEU A 93 10.18 -24.68 -14.97
C LEU A 93 9.13 -23.89 -15.73
N ARG A 94 8.71 -24.34 -16.92
CA ARG A 94 7.63 -23.69 -17.68
C ARG A 94 6.28 -23.72 -16.97
N ARG A 95 5.99 -24.78 -16.20
CA ARG A 95 4.76 -24.85 -15.38
C ARG A 95 4.82 -23.96 -14.14
N LEU A 96 6.02 -23.70 -13.62
CA LEU A 96 6.22 -22.80 -12.47
C LEU A 96 6.23 -21.32 -12.86
N GLN A 97 6.49 -20.99 -14.14
CA GLN A 97 6.49 -19.59 -14.62
C GLN A 97 5.20 -18.81 -14.27
N PRO A 98 3.98 -19.33 -14.54
CA PRO A 98 2.78 -18.56 -14.22
C PRO A 98 2.62 -18.36 -12.71
N VAL A 99 3.00 -19.33 -11.89
CA VAL A 99 2.96 -19.22 -10.43
C VAL A 99 3.94 -18.14 -9.93
N SER A 100 5.16 -18.11 -10.47
CA SER A 100 6.16 -17.11 -10.10
C SER A 100 5.74 -15.70 -10.54
N ILE A 101 5.09 -15.55 -11.70
CA ILE A 101 4.54 -14.26 -12.15
C ILE A 101 3.42 -13.81 -11.22
N ILE A 102 2.48 -14.71 -10.88
CA ILE A 102 1.38 -14.38 -9.95
C ILE A 102 1.94 -13.97 -8.59
N LEU A 103 2.91 -14.71 -8.05
CA LEU A 103 3.55 -14.39 -6.78
C LEU A 103 4.28 -13.03 -6.85
N PHE A 104 4.98 -12.76 -7.93
CA PHE A 104 5.66 -11.49 -8.15
C PHE A 104 4.67 -10.32 -8.19
N LEU A 105 3.57 -10.47 -8.94
CA LEU A 105 2.51 -9.46 -8.99
C LEU A 105 1.83 -9.26 -7.62
N ALA A 106 1.62 -10.35 -6.87
CA ALA A 106 1.07 -10.28 -5.52
C ALA A 106 1.99 -9.51 -4.56
N VAL A 107 3.31 -9.72 -4.65
CA VAL A 107 4.30 -8.96 -3.86
C VAL A 107 4.28 -7.48 -4.25
N ILE A 108 4.25 -7.15 -5.54
CA ILE A 108 4.15 -5.76 -6.00
C ILE A 108 2.87 -5.11 -5.50
N ALA A 109 1.73 -5.80 -5.61
CA ALA A 109 0.45 -5.31 -5.12
C ALA A 109 0.46 -5.10 -3.60
N PHE A 110 1.08 -6.01 -2.85
CA PHE A 110 1.22 -5.90 -1.40
C PHE A 110 2.08 -4.70 -1.00
N LEU A 111 3.25 -4.52 -1.63
CA LEU A 111 4.15 -3.40 -1.34
C LEU A 111 3.56 -2.07 -1.79
N GLY A 112 2.94 -2.01 -2.97
CA GLY A 112 2.23 -0.83 -3.45
C GLY A 112 1.05 -0.46 -2.55
N GLY A 113 0.28 -1.45 -2.11
CA GLY A 113 -0.80 -1.27 -1.15
C GLY A 113 -0.30 -0.76 0.21
N PHE A 114 0.85 -1.26 0.69
CA PHE A 114 1.48 -0.76 1.91
C PHE A 114 1.92 0.71 1.78
N PHE A 115 2.49 1.07 0.64
CA PHE A 115 2.87 2.45 0.37
C PHE A 115 1.66 3.40 0.40
N VAL A 116 0.59 3.05 -0.33
CA VAL A 116 -0.67 3.84 -0.37
C VAL A 116 -1.31 3.92 1.02
N PHE A 117 -1.31 2.82 1.79
CA PHE A 117 -1.80 2.80 3.17
C PHE A 117 -1.00 3.76 4.06
N SER A 118 0.33 3.72 3.98
CA SER A 118 1.23 4.55 4.77
C SER A 118 1.03 6.03 4.46
N GLU A 119 0.99 6.42 3.18
CA GLU A 119 0.70 7.79 2.75
C GLU A 119 -0.65 8.30 3.27
N LYS A 120 -1.71 7.48 3.10
CA LYS A 120 -3.04 7.83 3.58
C LYS A 120 -3.06 8.06 5.08
N VAL A 121 -2.42 7.18 5.85
CA VAL A 121 -2.43 7.21 7.31
C VAL A 121 -1.60 8.37 7.85
N THR A 122 -0.42 8.62 7.29
CA THR A 122 0.46 9.72 7.74
C THR A 122 -0.10 11.09 7.38
N GLY A 123 -0.82 11.19 6.27
CA GLY A 123 -1.51 12.41 5.84
C GLY A 123 -2.83 12.70 6.57
N MET A 124 -3.33 11.78 7.41
CA MET A 124 -4.58 12.02 8.14
C MET A 124 -4.46 13.16 9.14
N GLN A 125 -5.42 14.09 9.07
CA GLN A 125 -5.59 15.19 10.02
C GLN A 125 -6.95 15.07 10.70
N PRO A 126 -7.09 15.56 11.96
CA PRO A 126 -8.40 15.70 12.59
C PRO A 126 -9.34 16.54 11.71
N PRO A 127 -10.56 16.09 11.47
CA PRO A 127 -11.51 16.84 10.65
C PRO A 127 -11.95 18.14 11.36
N VAL A 128 -12.26 19.16 10.57
CA VAL A 128 -13.00 20.32 11.08
C VAL A 128 -14.45 19.90 11.27
N LEU A 129 -14.88 19.79 12.50
CA LEU A 129 -16.25 19.40 12.85
C LEU A 129 -17.16 20.64 12.74
N SER A 130 -17.92 20.74 11.67
CA SER A 130 -18.92 21.82 11.47
C SER A 130 -20.10 21.66 12.42
N GLU A 131 -20.51 20.42 12.66
CA GLU A 131 -21.62 20.06 13.53
C GLU A 131 -21.18 19.05 14.59
N PRO A 132 -21.77 19.09 15.82
CA PRO A 132 -21.51 18.09 16.83
C PRO A 132 -22.05 16.73 16.39
N ALA A 133 -21.36 15.66 16.78
CA ALA A 133 -21.88 14.31 16.72
C ALA A 133 -22.78 14.01 17.95
N GLU A 134 -23.45 12.88 17.92
CA GLU A 134 -24.25 12.47 19.09
C GLU A 134 -23.38 11.84 20.17
N ALA A 135 -22.34 11.10 19.74
CA ALA A 135 -21.45 10.40 20.65
C ALA A 135 -19.99 10.41 20.19
N ILE A 136 -19.11 10.10 21.14
CA ILE A 136 -17.67 9.94 20.93
C ILE A 136 -17.29 8.55 21.42
N VAL A 137 -16.54 7.78 20.61
CA VAL A 137 -15.96 6.49 20.99
C VAL A 137 -14.43 6.63 20.93
N VAL A 138 -13.77 6.41 22.06
CA VAL A 138 -12.31 6.36 22.16
C VAL A 138 -11.86 4.91 22.25
N LEU A 139 -11.01 4.49 21.31
CA LEU A 139 -10.37 3.17 21.38
C LEU A 139 -9.06 3.29 22.16
N THR A 140 -8.98 2.58 23.28
CA THR A 140 -7.81 2.64 24.17
C THR A 140 -6.50 2.16 23.51
N GLY A 141 -5.38 2.41 24.20
CA GLY A 141 -4.03 2.07 23.73
C GLY A 141 -3.07 3.25 23.78
N GLY A 142 -3.43 4.35 24.47
CA GLY A 142 -2.58 5.51 24.73
C GLY A 142 -3.33 6.65 25.40
N GLN A 143 -2.64 7.35 26.33
CA GLN A 143 -3.24 8.49 27.07
C GLN A 143 -3.69 9.64 26.14
N SER A 144 -2.96 9.90 25.07
CA SER A 144 -3.27 10.95 24.10
C SER A 144 -4.65 10.79 23.47
N ARG A 145 -5.10 9.55 23.20
CA ARG A 145 -6.43 9.27 22.63
C ARG A 145 -7.54 9.63 23.64
N VAL A 146 -7.38 9.20 24.89
CA VAL A 146 -8.36 9.49 25.95
C VAL A 146 -8.45 10.99 26.22
N LYS A 147 -7.31 11.68 26.28
CA LYS A 147 -7.27 13.15 26.39
C LYS A 147 -7.99 13.82 25.22
N ALA A 148 -7.75 13.40 23.98
CA ALA A 148 -8.42 13.95 22.80
C ALA A 148 -9.94 13.74 22.87
N GLY A 149 -10.42 12.56 23.25
CA GLY A 149 -11.84 12.29 23.41
C GLY A 149 -12.49 13.13 24.51
N ILE A 150 -11.84 13.31 25.64
CA ILE A 150 -12.32 14.16 26.74
C ILE A 150 -12.36 15.64 26.32
N ASN A 151 -11.37 16.12 25.54
CA ASN A 151 -11.39 17.49 25.01
C ASN A 151 -12.58 17.68 24.07
N LEU A 152 -12.83 16.76 23.16
CA LEU A 152 -14.00 16.79 22.27
C LEU A 152 -15.33 16.83 23.08
N LEU A 153 -15.41 16.07 24.16
CA LEU A 153 -16.58 16.10 25.05
C LEU A 153 -16.74 17.47 25.76
N LYS A 154 -15.63 18.04 26.28
CA LYS A 154 -15.61 19.38 26.86
C LYS A 154 -16.00 20.47 25.86
N GLU A 155 -15.60 20.33 24.62
CA GLU A 155 -15.97 21.21 23.49
C GLU A 155 -17.39 20.95 22.97
N LYS A 156 -18.15 20.07 23.62
CA LYS A 156 -19.53 19.69 23.24
C LYS A 156 -19.64 19.13 21.81
N ARG A 157 -18.59 18.46 21.34
CA ARG A 157 -18.57 17.80 20.02
C ARG A 157 -19.32 16.47 20.04
N GLY A 158 -19.71 15.97 21.19
CA GLY A 158 -20.58 14.82 21.39
C GLY A 158 -21.26 14.92 22.77
N LYS A 159 -22.41 14.27 22.95
CA LYS A 159 -23.18 14.30 24.19
C LYS A 159 -22.61 13.35 25.25
N ARG A 160 -22.11 12.20 24.81
CA ARG A 160 -21.51 11.15 25.66
C ARG A 160 -20.23 10.60 25.04
N LEU A 161 -19.38 10.04 25.89
CA LEU A 161 -18.11 9.46 25.53
C LEU A 161 -18.03 8.02 26.03
N LEU A 162 -17.78 7.07 25.14
CA LEU A 162 -17.38 5.70 25.49
C LEU A 162 -15.86 5.57 25.39
N ILE A 163 -15.20 5.07 26.43
CA ILE A 163 -13.81 4.64 26.39
C ILE A 163 -13.79 3.12 26.32
N SER A 164 -13.53 2.58 25.11
CA SER A 164 -13.61 1.13 24.85
C SER A 164 -12.24 0.46 24.98
N GLY A 165 -12.23 -0.73 25.62
CA GLY A 165 -11.03 -1.53 25.84
C GLY A 165 -10.17 -1.04 27.02
N VAL A 166 -10.79 -0.52 28.07
CA VAL A 166 -10.09 -0.11 29.30
C VAL A 166 -9.59 -1.36 30.02
N HIS A 167 -8.32 -1.36 30.41
CA HIS A 167 -7.78 -2.50 31.16
C HIS A 167 -8.57 -2.72 32.47
N PRO A 168 -8.94 -3.97 32.83
CA PRO A 168 -9.78 -4.25 34.00
C PRO A 168 -9.26 -3.65 35.31
N SER A 169 -7.93 -3.57 35.48
CA SER A 169 -7.31 -2.99 36.69
C SER A 169 -7.31 -1.45 36.72
N THR A 170 -7.67 -0.79 35.60
CA THR A 170 -7.69 0.67 35.52
C THR A 170 -8.98 1.19 36.13
N ASN A 171 -8.89 1.89 37.29
CA ASN A 171 -10.04 2.54 37.88
C ASN A 171 -10.28 3.94 37.28
N GLU A 172 -11.45 4.51 37.56
CA GLU A 172 -11.88 5.79 37.10
C GLU A 172 -10.98 6.93 37.60
N GLU A 173 -10.55 6.85 38.86
CA GLU A 173 -9.66 7.84 39.48
C GLU A 173 -8.28 7.87 38.80
N ALA A 174 -7.79 6.73 38.35
CA ALA A 174 -6.54 6.67 37.56
C ALA A 174 -6.69 7.37 36.22
N LEU A 175 -7.82 7.17 35.52
CA LEU A 175 -8.12 7.89 34.28
C LEU A 175 -8.29 9.39 34.49
N GLN A 176 -8.98 9.81 35.56
CA GLN A 176 -9.13 11.20 35.94
C GLN A 176 -7.76 11.87 36.15
N ARG A 177 -6.89 11.25 36.98
CA ARG A 177 -5.53 11.76 37.22
C ARG A 177 -4.71 11.85 35.93
N ALA A 178 -4.75 10.80 35.09
CA ALA A 178 -3.97 10.75 33.86
C ALA A 178 -4.42 11.78 32.80
N THR A 179 -5.68 12.16 32.81
CA THR A 179 -6.29 13.04 31.81
C THR A 179 -6.57 14.45 32.32
N HIS A 180 -6.46 14.69 33.61
CA HIS A 180 -6.87 15.95 34.28
C HIS A 180 -8.32 16.30 33.96
N ALA A 181 -9.20 15.30 33.89
CA ALA A 181 -10.61 15.49 33.60
C ALA A 181 -11.40 15.71 34.90
N ASP A 182 -12.44 16.54 34.80
CA ASP A 182 -13.31 16.81 35.93
C ASP A 182 -14.08 15.56 36.34
N LYS A 183 -14.21 15.33 37.65
CA LYS A 183 -14.95 14.20 38.22
C LYS A 183 -16.41 14.18 37.75
N SER A 184 -17.01 15.36 37.58
CA SER A 184 -18.38 15.51 37.10
C SER A 184 -18.61 14.89 35.71
N LEU A 185 -17.61 14.93 34.81
CA LEU A 185 -17.72 14.33 33.46
C LEU A 185 -17.82 12.80 33.53
N PHE A 186 -17.11 12.17 34.46
CA PHE A 186 -17.23 10.71 34.66
C PHE A 186 -18.58 10.33 35.23
N ALA A 187 -19.15 11.15 36.12
CA ALA A 187 -20.44 10.89 36.70
C ALA A 187 -21.62 11.04 35.71
N CYS A 188 -21.52 11.95 34.70
CA CYS A 188 -22.63 12.22 33.78
C CYS A 188 -22.50 11.55 32.41
N CYS A 189 -21.27 11.54 31.86
CA CYS A 189 -21.17 11.57 30.42
C CYS A 189 -20.06 10.66 29.86
N ILE A 190 -19.28 9.98 30.71
CA ILE A 190 -18.20 9.06 30.29
C ILE A 190 -18.54 7.65 30.76
N ASP A 191 -18.62 6.74 29.80
CA ASP A 191 -18.82 5.30 30.02
C ASP A 191 -17.51 4.55 29.76
N LEU A 192 -17.25 3.50 30.54
CA LEU A 192 -16.04 2.68 30.45
C LEU A 192 -16.39 1.25 30.07
N ASP A 193 -15.92 0.80 28.91
CA ASP A 193 -15.96 -0.60 28.52
C ASP A 193 -14.64 -1.30 28.87
N ARG A 194 -14.74 -2.39 29.65
CA ARG A 194 -13.64 -3.24 30.09
C ARG A 194 -13.69 -4.65 29.50
N THR A 195 -14.66 -4.92 28.63
CA THR A 195 -14.92 -6.23 28.04
C THR A 195 -14.10 -6.45 26.77
N ALA A 196 -13.91 -5.38 26.00
CA ALA A 196 -13.21 -5.44 24.73
C ALA A 196 -11.71 -5.70 24.93
N LEU A 197 -11.20 -6.79 24.34
CA LEU A 197 -9.78 -7.18 24.40
C LEU A 197 -9.01 -6.88 23.10
N ASN A 198 -9.72 -6.59 22.02
CA ASN A 198 -9.15 -6.35 20.70
C ASN A 198 -10.09 -5.48 19.84
N THR A 199 -9.69 -5.17 18.60
CA THR A 199 -10.48 -4.27 17.73
C THR A 199 -11.85 -4.82 17.35
N VAL A 200 -11.99 -6.14 17.21
CA VAL A 200 -13.29 -6.79 16.97
C VAL A 200 -14.19 -6.63 18.19
N GLY A 201 -13.63 -6.85 19.38
CA GLY A 201 -14.31 -6.61 20.65
C GLY A 201 -14.71 -5.14 20.84
N ASN A 202 -13.78 -4.21 20.54
CA ASN A 202 -14.09 -2.78 20.58
C ASN A 202 -15.28 -2.44 19.67
N ALA A 203 -15.32 -2.99 18.46
CA ALA A 203 -16.44 -2.76 17.52
C ALA A 203 -17.76 -3.35 18.07
N ALA A 204 -17.72 -4.54 18.69
CA ALA A 204 -18.91 -5.18 19.26
C ALA A 204 -19.45 -4.43 20.50
N GLU A 205 -18.56 -4.02 21.42
CA GLU A 205 -18.97 -3.26 22.62
C GLU A 205 -19.44 -1.85 22.23
N SER A 206 -18.78 -1.20 21.28
CA SER A 206 -19.25 0.08 20.73
C SER A 206 -20.63 -0.06 20.08
N GLU A 207 -20.87 -1.13 19.32
CA GLU A 207 -22.19 -1.40 18.71
C GLU A 207 -23.25 -1.52 19.79
N ARG A 208 -23.01 -2.32 20.84
CA ARG A 208 -23.96 -2.48 21.95
C ARG A 208 -24.30 -1.14 22.60
N TRP A 209 -23.28 -0.33 22.88
CA TRP A 209 -23.44 0.97 23.51
C TRP A 209 -24.15 1.99 22.61
N ILE A 210 -23.79 2.04 21.31
CA ILE A 210 -24.38 2.93 20.31
C ILE A 210 -25.86 2.61 20.13
N ARG A 211 -26.21 1.29 19.98
CA ARG A 211 -27.61 0.84 19.83
C ARG A 211 -28.45 1.11 21.10
N ALA A 212 -27.86 0.89 22.29
CA ALA A 212 -28.57 1.14 23.55
C ALA A 212 -28.92 2.62 23.78
N ASN A 213 -28.21 3.54 23.13
CA ASN A 213 -28.43 4.99 23.24
C ASN A 213 -29.03 5.62 21.96
N ASP A 214 -29.35 4.82 20.92
CA ASP A 214 -29.93 5.24 19.66
C ASP A 214 -29.10 6.32 18.94
N TYR A 215 -27.77 6.13 18.89
CA TYR A 215 -26.85 7.05 18.23
C TYR A 215 -26.63 6.66 16.77
N HIS A 216 -26.66 7.66 15.86
CA HIS A 216 -26.48 7.48 14.43
C HIS A 216 -25.27 8.23 13.87
N ARG A 217 -24.67 9.15 14.63
CA ARG A 217 -23.48 9.92 14.23
C ARG A 217 -22.45 9.94 15.34
N VAL A 218 -21.30 9.26 15.11
CA VAL A 218 -20.32 8.94 16.16
C VAL A 218 -18.91 9.33 15.73
N ILE A 219 -18.21 10.11 16.56
CA ILE A 219 -16.78 10.40 16.38
C ILE A 219 -15.97 9.23 16.93
N VAL A 220 -15.06 8.66 16.11
CA VAL A 220 -14.16 7.57 16.51
C VAL A 220 -12.74 8.12 16.69
N VAL A 221 -12.28 8.15 17.92
CA VAL A 221 -10.97 8.70 18.31
C VAL A 221 -9.98 7.55 18.51
N THR A 222 -8.97 7.50 17.67
CA THR A 222 -7.84 6.57 17.80
C THR A 222 -6.62 7.09 17.06
N ASN A 223 -5.47 6.40 17.10
CA ASN A 223 -4.31 6.85 16.33
C ASN A 223 -4.55 6.71 14.83
N ASN A 224 -3.92 7.58 14.05
CA ASN A 224 -4.05 7.62 12.59
C ASN A 224 -3.85 6.24 11.94
N TYR A 225 -2.80 5.48 12.31
CA TYR A 225 -2.52 4.14 11.76
C TYR A 225 -3.60 3.10 12.12
N HIS A 226 -4.37 3.33 13.17
CA HIS A 226 -5.42 2.42 13.61
C HIS A 226 -6.80 2.77 13.01
N ILE A 227 -7.02 3.99 12.55
CA ILE A 227 -8.28 4.48 11.97
C ILE A 227 -8.84 3.54 10.87
N PRO A 228 -8.07 3.14 9.83
CA PRO A 228 -8.65 2.36 8.73
C PRO A 228 -9.28 1.05 9.21
N ARG A 229 -8.58 0.33 10.09
CA ARG A 229 -9.06 -0.95 10.62
C ARG A 229 -10.25 -0.77 11.56
N SER A 230 -10.20 0.23 12.43
CA SER A 230 -11.28 0.50 13.39
C SER A 230 -12.58 0.88 12.69
N ILE A 231 -12.52 1.78 11.73
CA ILE A 231 -13.70 2.19 10.94
C ILE A 231 -14.24 1.01 10.13
N LEU A 232 -13.38 0.20 9.51
CA LEU A 232 -13.80 -0.99 8.77
C LEU A 232 -14.58 -1.98 9.65
N GLU A 233 -14.08 -2.28 10.86
CA GLU A 233 -14.74 -3.18 11.82
C GLU A 233 -16.09 -2.64 12.30
N MET A 234 -16.14 -1.34 12.65
CA MET A 234 -17.36 -0.70 13.12
C MET A 234 -18.41 -0.57 12.03
N SER A 235 -18.02 -0.09 10.84
CA SER A 235 -18.95 0.06 9.70
C SER A 235 -19.47 -1.25 9.14
N SER A 236 -18.71 -2.35 9.30
CA SER A 236 -19.19 -3.67 8.90
C SER A 236 -20.36 -4.16 9.74
N ARG A 237 -20.45 -3.72 11.01
CA ARG A 237 -21.50 -4.07 11.97
C ARG A 237 -22.68 -3.12 11.93
N MET A 238 -22.41 -1.84 11.72
CA MET A 238 -23.39 -0.76 11.81
C MET A 238 -23.35 0.08 10.53
N LYS A 239 -24.06 -0.38 9.49
CA LYS A 239 -24.13 0.30 8.18
C LYS A 239 -24.98 1.56 8.20
N ASP A 240 -25.84 1.70 9.18
CA ASP A 240 -26.77 2.78 9.44
C ASP A 240 -26.21 3.89 10.34
N VAL A 241 -24.94 3.75 10.81
CA VAL A 241 -24.26 4.72 11.66
C VAL A 241 -23.18 5.43 10.85
N GLU A 242 -23.18 6.77 10.89
CA GLU A 242 -22.11 7.62 10.36
C GLU A 242 -20.93 7.65 11.33
N PHE A 243 -19.78 7.11 10.94
CA PHE A 243 -18.55 7.19 11.72
C PHE A 243 -17.64 8.30 11.22
N ILE A 244 -17.33 9.26 12.09
CA ILE A 244 -16.41 10.37 11.81
C ILE A 244 -15.04 10.01 12.39
N PRO A 245 -14.03 9.69 11.55
CA PRO A 245 -12.70 9.36 12.03
C PRO A 245 -12.00 10.59 12.60
N TYR A 246 -11.51 10.50 13.83
CA TYR A 246 -10.72 11.53 14.48
C TYR A 246 -9.32 10.98 14.82
N PRO A 247 -8.35 11.12 13.90
CA PRO A 247 -7.01 10.61 14.09
C PRO A 247 -6.24 11.41 15.13
N VAL A 248 -5.66 10.71 16.12
CA VAL A 248 -4.72 11.29 17.07
C VAL A 248 -3.30 11.03 16.57
N VAL A 249 -2.59 12.11 16.29
CA VAL A 249 -1.16 12.05 15.89
C VAL A 249 -0.34 12.40 17.13
N ASN A 250 0.59 11.53 17.53
CA ASN A 250 1.48 11.81 18.67
C ASN A 250 2.39 13.01 18.31
N GLY A 251 2.15 14.15 18.96
CA GLY A 251 2.65 15.46 18.54
C GLY A 251 4.15 15.70 18.64
N GLU A 252 4.94 14.82 19.30
CA GLU A 252 6.38 15.03 19.48
C GLU A 252 7.25 14.54 18.30
N LYS A 253 6.66 13.84 17.31
CA LYS A 253 7.38 13.25 16.18
C LYS A 253 7.02 13.81 14.80
N ARG A 254 6.41 14.99 14.75
CA ARG A 254 5.89 15.58 13.50
C ARG A 254 6.98 16.12 12.56
N GLU A 255 8.19 16.37 13.06
CA GLU A 255 9.28 16.97 12.29
C GLU A 255 10.39 15.96 11.91
N GLN A 256 10.41 14.76 12.49
CA GLN A 256 11.39 13.74 12.13
C GLN A 256 10.80 12.82 11.06
N SER A 257 11.55 12.63 10.00
CA SER A 257 11.25 11.70 8.91
C SER A 257 10.91 10.32 9.49
N TRP A 258 9.63 9.97 9.49
CA TRP A 258 9.10 8.70 10.02
C TRP A 258 9.72 7.45 9.38
N VAL A 259 10.31 7.60 8.20
CA VAL A 259 11.07 6.54 7.49
C VAL A 259 12.37 6.19 8.23
N ALA A 260 12.92 7.12 9.03
CA ALA A 260 14.16 6.89 9.77
C ALA A 260 13.97 6.16 11.11
N GLU A 261 12.72 6.02 11.60
CA GLU A 261 12.43 5.33 12.85
C GLU A 261 11.83 3.94 12.58
N GLY A 262 12.64 2.90 12.74
CA GLY A 262 12.23 1.51 12.54
C GLY A 262 10.98 1.10 13.31
N ASP A 263 10.73 1.69 14.49
CA ASP A 263 9.53 1.45 15.29
C ASP A 263 8.25 1.94 14.60
N THR A 264 8.29 3.10 13.96
CA THR A 264 7.13 3.64 13.22
C THR A 264 6.80 2.78 12.02
N LEU A 265 7.80 2.38 11.23
CA LEU A 265 7.62 1.49 10.09
C LEU A 265 7.04 0.14 10.52
N ARG A 266 7.53 -0.43 11.63
CA ARG A 266 7.03 -1.68 12.20
C ARG A 266 5.56 -1.58 12.61
N VAL A 267 5.15 -0.47 13.24
CA VAL A 267 3.75 -0.22 13.62
C VAL A 267 2.86 -0.11 12.39
N LEU A 268 3.26 0.68 11.40
CA LEU A 268 2.51 0.84 10.15
C LEU A 268 2.35 -0.49 9.40
N PHE A 269 3.44 -1.25 9.27
CA PHE A 269 3.41 -2.55 8.62
C PHE A 269 2.50 -3.54 9.38
N THR A 270 2.60 -3.58 10.69
CA THR A 270 1.76 -4.45 11.53
C THR A 270 0.27 -4.09 11.39
N GLU A 271 -0.06 -2.82 11.41
CA GLU A 271 -1.46 -2.38 11.24
C GLU A 271 -1.97 -2.59 9.82
N TYR A 272 -1.12 -2.43 8.79
CA TYR A 272 -1.47 -2.78 7.42
C TYR A 272 -1.83 -4.26 7.26
N VAL A 273 -1.00 -5.17 7.79
CA VAL A 273 -1.28 -6.62 7.75
C VAL A 273 -2.57 -6.95 8.48
N LYS A 274 -2.81 -6.37 9.67
CA LYS A 274 -4.06 -6.54 10.42
C LYS A 274 -5.27 -5.98 9.66
N TYR A 275 -5.11 -4.85 8.98
CA TYR A 275 -6.15 -4.24 8.14
C TYR A 275 -6.52 -5.17 6.97
N LEU A 276 -5.53 -5.71 6.26
CA LEU A 276 -5.78 -6.70 5.19
C LEU A 276 -6.47 -7.94 5.73
N GLY A 277 -6.05 -8.45 6.90
CA GLY A 277 -6.72 -9.57 7.57
C GLY A 277 -8.19 -9.28 7.88
N ALA A 278 -8.51 -8.07 8.33
CA ALA A 278 -9.89 -7.64 8.55
C ALA A 278 -10.68 -7.57 7.24
N VAL A 279 -10.12 -7.02 6.17
CA VAL A 279 -10.73 -6.96 4.83
C VAL A 279 -11.09 -8.35 4.33
N VAL A 280 -10.14 -9.29 4.37
CA VAL A 280 -10.35 -10.68 3.93
C VAL A 280 -11.43 -11.37 4.76
N ARG A 281 -11.36 -11.25 6.09
CA ARG A 281 -12.31 -11.86 7.02
C ARG A 281 -13.74 -11.35 6.79
N LEU A 282 -13.91 -10.03 6.67
CA LEU A 282 -15.23 -9.42 6.46
C LEU A 282 -15.77 -9.67 5.05
N GLY A 283 -14.90 -9.66 4.03
CA GLY A 283 -15.26 -10.01 2.66
C GLY A 283 -15.74 -11.46 2.53
N SER A 284 -15.03 -12.40 3.17
CA SER A 284 -15.44 -13.81 3.18
C SER A 284 -16.78 -14.03 3.90
N ALA A 285 -17.00 -13.37 5.03
CA ALA A 285 -18.26 -13.46 5.78
C ALA A 285 -19.46 -12.96 4.95
N SER A 286 -19.29 -11.88 4.19
CA SER A 286 -20.34 -11.37 3.28
C SER A 286 -20.62 -12.34 2.14
N PHE A 287 -19.61 -13.02 1.60
CA PHE A 287 -19.79 -13.99 0.52
C PHE A 287 -20.53 -15.25 0.98
N TYR A 288 -20.21 -15.79 2.15
CA TYR A 288 -20.88 -16.96 2.71
C TYR A 288 -22.28 -16.64 3.23
N GLY A 289 -22.51 -15.43 3.79
CA GLY A 289 -23.81 -14.99 4.27
C GLY A 289 -24.86 -14.84 3.16
N ASN A 290 -24.48 -14.31 2.00
CA ASN A 290 -25.38 -14.18 0.85
C ASN A 290 -25.70 -15.52 0.17
N GLY A 291 -24.80 -16.53 0.28
CA GLY A 291 -25.07 -17.88 -0.26
C GLY A 291 -26.11 -18.67 0.52
N ALA A 292 -26.24 -18.40 1.82
CA ALA A 292 -27.19 -19.12 2.67
C ALA A 292 -28.65 -18.65 2.51
N SER A 293 -28.86 -17.40 2.11
CA SER A 293 -30.21 -16.85 1.90
C SER A 293 -30.86 -17.26 0.56
N HIS A 294 -30.06 -17.72 -0.42
CA HIS A 294 -30.59 -18.15 -1.74
C HIS A 294 -30.97 -19.63 -1.77
N GLY A 295 -30.64 -20.40 -0.72
CA GLY A 295 -30.95 -21.84 -0.63
C GLY A 295 -32.28 -22.19 0.04
N SER A 296 -32.96 -21.23 0.70
CA SER A 296 -34.21 -21.46 1.43
C SER A 296 -35.46 -21.21 0.58
N ASP A 297 -35.34 -20.55 -0.58
CA ASP A 297 -36.51 -20.16 -1.40
C ASP A 297 -36.87 -21.19 -2.50
N MET A 298 -36.23 -22.36 -2.53
CA MET A 298 -36.51 -23.43 -3.48
C MET A 298 -37.14 -24.68 -2.85
N ARG A 299 -37.75 -24.56 -1.66
CA ARG A 299 -38.49 -25.67 -1.03
C ARG A 299 -39.82 -25.15 -0.48
N GLU A 300 -40.67 -24.68 -1.34
CA GLU A 300 -42.15 -24.67 -1.18
C GLU A 300 -42.83 -25.12 -2.49
#